data_a525160d154435bf57a3fd216dab269e
#
_entry.id   a525160d154435bf57a3fd216dab269e
#
_cell.length_a   1.000
_cell.length_b   1.000
_cell.length_c   1.000
_cell.angle_alpha   90.00
_cell.angle_beta   90.00
_cell.angle_gamma   90.00
#
_symmetry.space_group_name_H-M   'P 1'
#
loop_
_entity.id
_entity.type
_entity.pdbx_description
1 polymer ?
#
loop_
_entity_poly.entity_id
_entity_poly.type
_entity_poly.pdbx_seq_one_letter_code
_entity_poly.pdbx_strand_id
1 'polypeptide(L)'
;MISLCRRLCLLLAIPWAMPGQAATVEELQAQGRLSIDASIGPTEGAVARQKLALVVEIATDSWFSGGTRLTLPEVPGLVIMQTEQFASNASETRNSRPWVVQRWTLDVYPQRAGEFTIPPIAATVRVNNEAGDVEGQLQSPATRFSAYLPPGLQADQHWVAAPSFSVTQSFDRGLQDLKVGDAFEREVRFEASDVMAMMLPELSPGEHPGLGIYPSPPKLENTSNRGAVSALRKQRVSYVVEREGEYRLPAQEFFWWDTSRQELQIVRLEETLLTAGGGAGKRKFTVDPGDRQMLLFLAAGLLILGAATLLTWKYFPRSLPGYLTGRLR
;
A
#
# COMPACT_ATOMS: atom_id res chain seq x y z
N MET A 1 36.04 -19.70 91.88
CA MET A 1 34.83 -20.45 91.52
C MET A 1 34.17 -19.77 90.43
N ILE A 2 34.21 -20.35 89.22
CA ILE A 2 34.03 -19.79 87.94
C ILE A 2 32.58 -20.04 87.50
N SER A 3 31.80 -19.00 87.27
CA SER A 3 30.45 -19.07 86.66
C SER A 3 30.51 -18.79 85.18
N LEU A 4 30.18 -19.78 84.37
CA LEU A 4 30.24 -19.77 82.96
C LEU A 4 28.92 -19.23 82.35
N CYS A 5 28.92 -18.00 81.83
CA CYS A 5 27.77 -17.35 81.17
C CYS A 5 27.67 -17.82 79.74
N ARG A 6 26.73 -18.75 79.50
CA ARG A 6 26.45 -19.29 78.13
C ARG A 6 25.48 -18.38 77.38
N ARG A 7 25.99 -17.47 76.50
CA ARG A 7 25.19 -16.66 75.65
C ARG A 7 24.68 -17.53 74.49
N LEU A 8 23.40 -17.79 74.48
CA LEU A 8 22.66 -18.44 73.39
C LEU A 8 22.38 -17.41 72.27
N CYS A 9 23.16 -17.40 71.18
CA CYS A 9 22.84 -16.62 69.97
C CYS A 9 21.75 -17.33 69.21
N LEU A 10 20.52 -16.83 69.29
CA LEU A 10 19.43 -17.20 68.35
C LEU A 10 19.70 -16.51 66.99
N LEU A 11 20.19 -17.27 66.03
CA LEU A 11 20.23 -16.83 64.58
C LEU A 11 18.81 -16.86 64.05
N LEU A 12 18.17 -15.70 63.96
CA LEU A 12 16.96 -15.52 63.14
C LEU A 12 17.35 -15.66 61.67
N ALA A 13 17.08 -16.83 61.07
CA ALA A 13 17.10 -17.01 59.66
C ALA A 13 15.87 -16.28 59.08
N ILE A 14 16.06 -15.06 58.58
CA ILE A 14 15.06 -14.36 57.78
C ILE A 14 15.03 -15.06 56.39
N PRO A 15 13.92 -15.70 56.00
CA PRO A 15 13.83 -16.21 54.66
C PRO A 15 13.86 -15.01 53.72
N TRP A 16 14.91 -14.87 52.92
CA TRP A 16 14.91 -14.00 51.75
C TRP A 16 13.84 -14.54 50.80
N ALA A 17 12.68 -13.91 50.81
CA ALA A 17 11.71 -14.06 49.74
C ALA A 17 12.42 -13.59 48.47
N MET A 18 12.85 -14.53 47.59
CA MET A 18 13.27 -14.20 46.25
C MET A 18 12.08 -13.51 45.60
N PRO A 19 12.26 -12.30 45.02
CA PRO A 19 11.20 -11.71 44.21
C PRO A 19 10.86 -12.71 43.11
N GLY A 20 9.61 -13.18 43.09
CA GLY A 20 9.12 -14.02 42.03
C GLY A 20 9.44 -13.30 40.71
N GLN A 21 10.25 -13.91 39.88
CA GLN A 21 10.50 -13.35 38.53
C GLN A 21 9.15 -13.28 37.83
N ALA A 22 8.79 -12.09 37.37
CA ALA A 22 7.61 -11.94 36.53
C ALA A 22 7.83 -12.84 35.28
N ALA A 23 6.86 -13.69 34.96
CA ALA A 23 6.95 -14.56 33.82
C ALA A 23 7.20 -13.70 32.56
N THR A 24 8.01 -14.20 31.65
CA THR A 24 8.29 -13.54 30.39
C THR A 24 7.43 -14.15 29.25
N VAL A 25 7.35 -13.46 28.10
CA VAL A 25 6.64 -13.97 26.91
C VAL A 25 7.26 -15.30 26.45
N GLU A 26 8.58 -15.43 26.51
CA GLU A 26 9.31 -16.63 26.15
C GLU A 26 8.99 -17.80 27.10
N GLU A 27 8.82 -17.52 28.37
CA GLU A 27 8.42 -18.54 29.39
C GLU A 27 6.99 -19.00 29.13
N LEU A 28 6.05 -18.10 28.82
CA LEU A 28 4.68 -18.46 28.47
C LEU A 28 4.64 -19.31 27.19
N GLN A 29 5.49 -18.98 26.20
CA GLN A 29 5.64 -19.77 24.99
C GLN A 29 6.22 -21.16 25.29
N ALA A 30 7.27 -21.26 26.09
CA ALA A 30 7.88 -22.53 26.48
C ALA A 30 6.92 -23.43 27.29
N GLN A 31 6.01 -22.84 28.07
CA GLN A 31 4.94 -23.54 28.79
C GLN A 31 3.75 -23.93 27.88
N GLY A 32 3.76 -23.55 26.62
CA GLY A 32 2.64 -23.79 25.70
C GLY A 32 1.36 -23.02 26.05
N ARG A 33 1.49 -21.87 26.72
CA ARG A 33 0.39 -20.96 27.11
C ARG A 33 0.23 -19.80 26.16
N LEU A 34 1.23 -19.57 25.32
CA LEU A 34 1.26 -18.55 24.28
C LEU A 34 1.93 -19.16 23.05
N SER A 35 1.37 -18.93 21.88
CA SER A 35 1.92 -19.45 20.62
C SER A 35 1.82 -18.41 19.51
N ILE A 36 2.72 -18.52 18.55
CA ILE A 36 2.66 -17.82 17.27
C ILE A 36 2.95 -18.80 16.15
N ASP A 37 2.17 -18.72 15.08
CA ASP A 37 2.35 -19.49 13.86
C ASP A 37 2.15 -18.62 12.64
N ALA A 38 2.69 -19.06 11.49
CA ALA A 38 2.52 -18.36 10.22
C ALA A 38 2.29 -19.37 9.10
N SER A 39 1.23 -19.17 8.35
CA SER A 39 0.85 -20.00 7.22
C SER A 39 0.52 -19.14 6.01
N ILE A 40 0.85 -19.61 4.81
CA ILE A 40 0.56 -18.92 3.56
C ILE A 40 -0.33 -19.79 2.68
N GLY A 41 -1.27 -19.18 1.99
CA GLY A 41 -2.17 -19.87 1.08
C GLY A 41 -2.52 -19.06 -0.15
N PRO A 42 -2.78 -19.76 -1.27
CA PRO A 42 -2.55 -21.19 -1.52
C PRO A 42 -1.04 -21.51 -1.62
N THR A 43 -0.62 -22.69 -1.12
CA THR A 43 0.78 -23.17 -1.25
C THR A 43 1.04 -23.87 -2.56
N GLU A 44 0.02 -24.49 -3.13
CA GLU A 44 0.07 -25.16 -4.42
C GLU A 44 -0.62 -24.33 -5.48
N GLY A 45 -0.06 -24.31 -6.69
CA GLY A 45 -0.63 -23.55 -7.80
C GLY A 45 -0.51 -22.04 -7.72
N ALA A 46 0.30 -21.50 -6.82
CA ALA A 46 0.54 -20.06 -6.75
C ALA A 46 1.32 -19.57 -7.95
N VAL A 47 0.87 -18.48 -8.57
CA VAL A 47 1.57 -17.86 -9.69
C VAL A 47 2.25 -16.55 -9.28
N ALA A 48 3.27 -16.16 -10.03
CA ALA A 48 3.87 -14.84 -9.87
C ALA A 48 2.78 -13.75 -9.99
N ARG A 49 2.94 -12.64 -9.27
CA ARG A 49 2.02 -11.48 -9.23
C ARG A 49 0.63 -11.76 -8.62
N GLN A 50 0.31 -13.01 -8.26
CA GLN A 50 -0.92 -13.35 -7.56
C GLN A 50 -0.88 -12.89 -6.11
N LYS A 51 -2.00 -12.42 -5.59
CA LYS A 51 -2.19 -12.21 -4.16
C LYS A 51 -2.26 -13.55 -3.42
N LEU A 52 -1.42 -13.72 -2.41
CA LEU A 52 -1.45 -14.83 -1.47
C LEU A 52 -1.78 -14.27 -0.07
N ALA A 53 -2.50 -15.05 0.73
CA ALA A 53 -2.80 -14.69 2.10
C ALA A 53 -1.77 -15.31 3.05
N LEU A 54 -0.98 -14.49 3.74
CA LEU A 54 -0.13 -14.91 4.84
C LEU A 54 -0.85 -14.63 6.14
N VAL A 55 -1.22 -15.68 6.85
CA VAL A 55 -1.93 -15.59 8.13
C VAL A 55 -0.93 -15.79 9.25
N VAL A 56 -0.78 -14.78 10.09
CA VAL A 56 -0.04 -14.87 11.35
C VAL A 56 -1.06 -15.05 12.46
N GLU A 57 -1.03 -16.21 13.10
CA GLU A 57 -1.89 -16.55 14.21
C GLU A 57 -1.14 -16.45 15.53
N ILE A 58 -1.69 -15.69 16.48
CA ILE A 58 -1.17 -15.58 17.84
C ILE A 58 -2.26 -16.03 18.80
N ALA A 59 -1.97 -16.97 19.67
CA ALA A 59 -2.95 -17.55 20.58
C ALA A 59 -2.43 -17.63 22.00
N THR A 60 -3.29 -17.34 22.99
CA THR A 60 -3.00 -17.45 24.43
C THR A 60 -4.14 -18.17 25.14
N ASP A 61 -3.82 -18.91 26.23
CA ASP A 61 -4.78 -19.51 27.14
C ASP A 61 -5.37 -18.51 28.15
N SER A 62 -5.02 -17.24 28.01
CA SER A 62 -5.51 -16.11 28.81
C SER A 62 -6.16 -15.06 27.90
N TRP A 63 -5.78 -13.78 28.02
CA TRP A 63 -6.27 -12.71 27.14
C TRP A 63 -5.18 -11.72 26.78
N PHE A 64 -5.34 -11.03 25.65
CA PHE A 64 -4.48 -9.94 25.26
C PHE A 64 -4.89 -8.67 26.04
N SER A 65 -3.97 -8.13 26.82
CA SER A 65 -4.19 -6.94 27.64
C SER A 65 -3.71 -5.65 26.96
N GLY A 66 -3.14 -5.74 25.75
CA GLY A 66 -2.69 -4.62 24.94
C GLY A 66 -2.74 -4.90 23.44
N GLY A 67 -2.40 -3.88 22.66
CA GLY A 67 -2.33 -3.99 21.20
C GLY A 67 -1.17 -4.87 20.75
N THR A 68 -1.43 -5.74 19.78
CA THR A 68 -0.40 -6.52 19.09
C THR A 68 0.15 -5.72 17.92
N ARG A 69 1.47 -5.78 17.69
CA ARG A 69 2.15 -5.16 16.55
C ARG A 69 3.03 -6.17 15.85
N LEU A 70 2.86 -6.29 14.53
CA LEU A 70 3.72 -7.08 13.67
C LEU A 70 4.86 -6.23 13.09
N THR A 71 6.04 -6.81 12.99
CA THR A 71 7.17 -6.26 12.24
C THR A 71 7.36 -7.13 11.01
N LEU A 72 7.08 -6.56 9.83
CA LEU A 72 7.13 -7.29 8.56
C LEU A 72 8.56 -7.33 8.03
N PRO A 73 9.04 -8.51 7.59
CA PRO A 73 10.35 -8.63 6.97
C PRO A 73 10.32 -8.13 5.52
N GLU A 74 11.45 -7.59 5.06
CA GLU A 74 11.68 -7.34 3.65
C GLU A 74 12.27 -8.60 2.99
N VAL A 75 11.63 -9.07 1.92
CA VAL A 75 12.06 -10.24 1.17
C VAL A 75 12.23 -9.88 -0.31
N PRO A 76 13.43 -10.05 -0.90
CA PRO A 76 13.66 -9.72 -2.31
C PRO A 76 12.71 -10.46 -3.25
N GLY A 77 11.97 -9.73 -4.06
CA GLY A 77 10.99 -10.26 -4.99
C GLY A 77 9.63 -10.61 -4.37
N LEU A 78 9.38 -10.22 -3.11
CA LEU A 78 8.06 -10.23 -2.49
C LEU A 78 7.64 -8.81 -2.10
N VAL A 79 6.38 -8.50 -2.31
CA VAL A 79 5.72 -7.37 -1.66
C VAL A 79 4.82 -7.94 -0.59
N ILE A 80 5.06 -7.56 0.68
CA ILE A 80 4.28 -7.99 1.84
C ILE A 80 3.60 -6.76 2.42
N MET A 81 2.28 -6.79 2.54
CA MET A 81 1.49 -5.64 2.99
C MET A 81 0.50 -6.05 4.08
N GLN A 82 0.35 -5.20 5.07
CA GLN A 82 -0.73 -5.28 6.04
C GLN A 82 -1.87 -4.36 5.57
N THR A 83 -2.81 -4.93 4.83
CA THR A 83 -3.96 -4.19 4.29
C THR A 83 -5.05 -4.01 5.34
N GLU A 84 -5.23 -5.00 6.22
CA GLU A 84 -6.15 -4.93 7.35
C GLU A 84 -5.45 -4.35 8.58
N GLN A 85 -6.05 -3.31 9.19
CA GLN A 85 -5.48 -2.63 10.35
C GLN A 85 -5.60 -3.43 11.64
N PHE A 86 -6.54 -4.36 11.72
CA PHE A 86 -6.87 -5.11 12.92
C PHE A 86 -6.85 -6.61 12.67
N ALA A 87 -6.49 -7.35 13.71
CA ALA A 87 -6.63 -8.80 13.71
C ALA A 87 -8.10 -9.22 13.78
N SER A 88 -8.41 -10.37 13.20
CA SER A 88 -9.63 -11.09 13.50
C SER A 88 -9.45 -11.81 14.83
N ASN A 89 -10.30 -11.53 15.82
CA ASN A 89 -10.24 -12.13 17.14
C ASN A 89 -11.28 -13.24 17.26
N ALA A 90 -10.88 -14.38 17.84
CA ALA A 90 -11.74 -15.52 18.11
C ALA A 90 -11.45 -16.12 19.47
N SER A 91 -12.44 -16.82 20.04
CA SER A 91 -12.25 -17.71 21.17
C SER A 91 -12.44 -19.14 20.70
N GLU A 92 -11.48 -19.99 21.01
CA GLU A 92 -11.46 -21.40 20.58
C GLU A 92 -11.18 -22.31 21.77
N THR A 93 -11.63 -23.55 21.69
CA THR A 93 -11.26 -24.57 22.65
C THR A 93 -10.21 -25.50 22.04
N ARG A 94 -9.02 -25.55 22.60
CA ARG A 94 -7.91 -26.42 22.18
C ARG A 94 -7.52 -27.32 23.34
N ASN A 95 -7.53 -28.64 23.14
CA ASN A 95 -7.22 -29.62 24.19
C ASN A 95 -8.01 -29.38 25.48
N SER A 96 -9.32 -29.10 25.37
CA SER A 96 -10.24 -28.82 26.49
C SER A 96 -9.91 -27.56 27.29
N ARG A 97 -9.08 -26.64 26.76
CA ARG A 97 -8.78 -25.35 27.36
C ARG A 97 -9.28 -24.21 26.44
N PRO A 98 -9.83 -23.13 26.99
CA PRO A 98 -10.19 -21.97 26.21
C PRO A 98 -8.92 -21.24 25.74
N TRP A 99 -8.93 -20.75 24.52
CA TRP A 99 -7.87 -19.94 23.92
C TRP A 99 -8.46 -18.69 23.30
N VAL A 100 -7.75 -17.58 23.43
CA VAL A 100 -8.01 -16.35 22.70
C VAL A 100 -7.02 -16.27 21.56
N VAL A 101 -7.53 -16.13 20.33
CA VAL A 101 -6.76 -16.19 19.10
C VAL A 101 -6.88 -14.89 18.34
N GLN A 102 -5.76 -14.35 17.91
CA GLN A 102 -5.67 -13.21 16.98
C GLN A 102 -5.10 -13.70 15.66
N ARG A 103 -5.82 -13.46 14.55
CA ARG A 103 -5.37 -13.77 13.19
C ARG A 103 -5.15 -12.48 12.41
N TRP A 104 -3.91 -12.28 12.00
CA TRP A 104 -3.48 -11.18 11.15
C TRP A 104 -3.35 -11.70 9.73
N THR A 105 -4.12 -11.16 8.80
CA THR A 105 -4.00 -11.51 7.38
C THR A 105 -3.16 -10.45 6.68
N LEU A 106 -2.08 -10.89 6.04
CA LEU A 106 -1.15 -10.08 5.28
C LEU A 106 -1.26 -10.47 3.80
N ASP A 107 -1.27 -9.49 2.93
CA ASP A 107 -1.26 -9.70 1.48
C ASP A 107 0.18 -9.84 0.99
N VAL A 108 0.47 -10.95 0.31
CA VAL A 108 1.79 -11.26 -0.25
C VAL A 108 1.69 -11.39 -1.76
N TYR A 109 2.54 -10.64 -2.48
CA TYR A 109 2.60 -10.65 -3.93
C TYR A 109 4.01 -11.05 -4.38
N PRO A 110 4.25 -12.30 -4.85
CA PRO A 110 5.52 -12.68 -5.46
C PRO A 110 5.69 -11.95 -6.80
N GLN A 111 6.77 -11.19 -6.95
CA GLN A 111 7.00 -10.38 -8.15
C GLN A 111 7.58 -11.17 -9.33
N ARG A 112 8.03 -12.40 -9.09
CA ARG A 112 8.62 -13.32 -10.08
C ARG A 112 8.29 -14.75 -9.73
N ALA A 113 8.50 -15.66 -10.67
CA ALA A 113 8.50 -17.08 -10.40
C ALA A 113 9.74 -17.48 -9.57
N GLY A 114 9.63 -18.56 -8.79
CA GLY A 114 10.71 -19.12 -7.98
C GLY A 114 10.25 -19.55 -6.60
N GLU A 115 11.21 -19.98 -5.82
CA GLU A 115 11.03 -20.33 -4.41
C GLU A 115 11.27 -19.11 -3.53
N PHE A 116 10.45 -18.98 -2.49
CA PHE A 116 10.51 -17.91 -1.52
C PHE A 116 10.54 -18.46 -0.11
N THR A 117 11.30 -17.81 0.74
CA THR A 117 11.30 -18.03 2.19
C THR A 117 11.01 -16.70 2.86
N ILE A 118 9.89 -16.62 3.58
CA ILE A 118 9.57 -15.52 4.46
C ILE A 118 10.22 -15.83 5.81
N PRO A 119 11.17 -15.01 6.28
CA PRO A 119 11.81 -15.23 7.56
C PRO A 119 10.82 -15.08 8.73
N PRO A 120 11.18 -15.45 9.95
CA PRO A 120 10.34 -15.27 11.11
C PRO A 120 9.78 -13.85 11.23
N ILE A 121 8.46 -13.75 11.42
CA ILE A 121 7.75 -12.49 11.64
C ILE A 121 7.76 -12.20 13.13
N ALA A 122 8.24 -11.04 13.52
CA ALA A 122 8.25 -10.61 14.89
C ALA A 122 6.89 -9.98 15.26
N ALA A 123 6.33 -10.41 16.40
CA ALA A 123 5.10 -9.87 16.96
C ALA A 123 5.35 -9.37 18.39
N THR A 124 5.20 -8.09 18.63
CA THR A 124 5.15 -7.53 19.98
C THR A 124 3.75 -7.72 20.53
N VAL A 125 3.63 -8.42 21.65
CA VAL A 125 2.36 -8.75 22.30
C VAL A 125 2.36 -8.33 23.74
N ARG A 126 1.16 -8.05 24.27
CA ARG A 126 0.93 -7.86 25.69
C ARG A 126 -0.22 -8.77 26.12
N VAL A 127 0.10 -9.71 26.98
CA VAL A 127 -0.84 -10.72 27.46
C VAL A 127 -0.91 -10.71 29.00
N ASN A 128 -2.05 -11.04 29.52
CA ASN A 128 -2.22 -11.21 30.94
C ASN A 128 -1.78 -12.62 31.38
N ASN A 129 -1.18 -12.72 32.56
CA ASN A 129 -1.03 -13.98 33.27
C ASN A 129 -1.50 -13.80 34.74
N GLU A 130 -1.45 -14.85 35.54
CA GLU A 130 -1.91 -14.81 36.93
C GLU A 130 -1.16 -13.79 37.81
N ALA A 131 0.08 -13.43 37.43
CA ALA A 131 0.92 -12.47 38.16
C ALA A 131 0.82 -11.04 37.63
N GLY A 132 0.08 -10.81 36.52
CA GLY A 132 -0.10 -9.50 35.87
C GLY A 132 0.15 -9.53 34.37
N ASP A 133 0.29 -8.34 33.77
CA ASP A 133 0.54 -8.19 32.38
C ASP A 133 2.01 -8.44 32.01
N VAL A 134 2.23 -9.17 30.91
CA VAL A 134 3.55 -9.48 30.36
C VAL A 134 3.61 -8.92 28.93
N GLU A 135 4.64 -8.15 28.65
CA GLU A 135 4.90 -7.62 27.32
C GLU A 135 6.24 -8.17 26.80
N GLY A 136 6.26 -8.56 25.53
CA GLY A 136 7.48 -9.07 24.89
C GLY A 136 7.26 -9.37 23.43
N GLN A 137 8.26 -10.01 22.79
CA GLN A 137 8.28 -10.28 21.38
C GLN A 137 8.25 -11.79 21.10
N LEU A 138 7.37 -12.20 20.21
CA LEU A 138 7.30 -13.55 19.66
C LEU A 138 7.90 -13.57 18.25
N GLN A 139 8.40 -14.73 17.85
CA GLN A 139 8.90 -14.98 16.50
C GLN A 139 8.11 -16.15 15.88
N SER A 140 7.50 -15.94 14.71
CA SER A 140 6.86 -17.02 13.98
C SER A 140 7.89 -17.99 13.41
N PRO A 141 7.49 -19.22 13.05
CA PRO A 141 8.27 -20.04 12.14
C PRO A 141 8.49 -19.35 10.80
N ALA A 142 9.61 -19.66 10.12
CA ALA A 142 9.81 -19.24 8.74
C ALA A 142 8.83 -20.00 7.82
N THR A 143 8.23 -19.28 6.86
CA THR A 143 7.25 -19.84 5.94
C THR A 143 7.84 -19.94 4.54
N ARG A 144 7.64 -21.09 3.85
CA ARG A 144 8.15 -21.33 2.50
C ARG A 144 7.01 -21.59 1.54
N PHE A 145 7.16 -21.08 0.32
CA PHE A 145 6.25 -21.37 -0.79
C PHE A 145 6.97 -21.20 -2.12
N SER A 146 6.35 -21.65 -3.20
CA SER A 146 6.81 -21.44 -4.57
C SER A 146 5.73 -20.75 -5.40
N ALA A 147 6.17 -19.91 -6.33
CA ALA A 147 5.31 -19.31 -7.34
C ALA A 147 5.86 -19.66 -8.73
N TYR A 148 5.02 -20.01 -9.66
CA TYR A 148 5.42 -20.34 -11.02
C TYR A 148 5.00 -19.29 -12.02
N LEU A 149 5.61 -19.32 -13.21
CA LEU A 149 5.17 -18.53 -14.35
C LEU A 149 4.06 -19.32 -15.08
N PRO A 150 2.85 -18.74 -15.26
CA PRO A 150 1.79 -19.45 -15.95
C PRO A 150 2.17 -19.83 -17.38
N PRO A 151 1.68 -20.96 -17.91
CA PRO A 151 1.93 -21.37 -19.28
C PRO A 151 1.38 -20.33 -20.27
N GLY A 152 2.15 -20.07 -21.33
CA GLY A 152 1.81 -19.10 -22.37
C GLY A 152 2.20 -17.66 -22.06
N LEU A 153 2.74 -17.36 -20.87
CA LEU A 153 3.26 -16.06 -20.50
C LEU A 153 4.80 -16.06 -20.45
N GLN A 154 5.39 -14.89 -20.65
CA GLN A 154 6.84 -14.67 -20.54
C GLN A 154 7.16 -13.79 -19.34
N ALA A 155 8.36 -13.97 -18.76
CA ALA A 155 8.75 -13.28 -17.54
C ALA A 155 8.87 -11.74 -17.71
N ASP A 156 9.26 -11.29 -18.89
CA ASP A 156 9.42 -9.90 -19.30
C ASP A 156 8.11 -9.27 -19.82
N GLN A 157 7.10 -10.09 -20.08
CA GLN A 157 5.79 -9.63 -20.53
C GLN A 157 5.01 -9.00 -19.36
N HIS A 158 4.26 -7.93 -19.67
CA HIS A 158 3.35 -7.36 -18.71
C HIS A 158 2.01 -8.10 -18.69
N TRP A 159 1.61 -8.62 -17.54
CA TRP A 159 0.36 -9.34 -17.35
C TRP A 159 -0.15 -9.21 -15.91
N VAL A 160 -1.41 -9.46 -15.70
CA VAL A 160 -2.08 -9.37 -14.39
C VAL A 160 -2.45 -10.77 -13.91
N ALA A 161 -2.25 -11.07 -12.62
CA ALA A 161 -2.78 -12.26 -11.97
C ALA A 161 -3.91 -11.85 -11.01
N ALA A 162 -5.14 -12.16 -11.35
CA ALA A 162 -6.31 -11.70 -10.60
C ALA A 162 -7.51 -12.63 -10.82
N PRO A 163 -8.48 -12.70 -9.89
CA PRO A 163 -9.74 -13.39 -10.13
C PRO A 163 -10.65 -12.66 -11.11
N SER A 164 -10.46 -11.35 -11.29
CA SER A 164 -11.17 -10.56 -12.32
C SER A 164 -10.28 -9.43 -12.82
N PHE A 165 -10.35 -9.18 -14.12
CA PHE A 165 -9.68 -8.06 -14.76
C PHE A 165 -10.51 -7.55 -15.94
N SER A 166 -10.61 -6.24 -16.08
CA SER A 166 -11.29 -5.59 -17.18
C SER A 166 -10.58 -4.33 -17.63
N VAL A 167 -10.71 -4.02 -18.91
CA VAL A 167 -10.22 -2.78 -19.51
C VAL A 167 -11.34 -2.15 -20.31
N THR A 168 -11.62 -0.88 -20.06
CA THR A 168 -12.63 -0.11 -20.77
C THR A 168 -12.06 1.22 -21.26
N GLN A 169 -12.59 1.74 -22.35
CA GLN A 169 -12.24 3.07 -22.83
C GLN A 169 -13.48 3.93 -23.08
N SER A 170 -13.32 5.24 -22.92
CA SER A 170 -14.33 6.22 -23.23
C SER A 170 -13.68 7.49 -23.80
N PHE A 171 -14.45 8.26 -24.51
CA PHE A 171 -14.04 9.53 -25.08
C PHE A 171 -14.99 10.64 -24.58
N ASP A 172 -14.46 11.84 -24.40
CA ASP A 172 -15.23 13.00 -23.93
C ASP A 172 -16.15 13.58 -25.00
N ARG A 173 -15.93 13.20 -26.27
CA ARG A 173 -16.72 13.66 -27.44
C ARG A 173 -16.73 12.64 -28.56
N GLY A 174 -17.61 12.88 -29.55
CA GLY A 174 -17.61 12.15 -30.81
C GLY A 174 -16.32 12.39 -31.61
N LEU A 175 -15.83 11.36 -32.29
CA LEU A 175 -14.55 11.38 -33.00
C LEU A 175 -14.70 11.51 -34.52
N GLN A 176 -15.92 11.72 -34.99
CA GLN A 176 -16.22 11.99 -36.37
C GLN A 176 -16.30 13.51 -36.61
N ASP A 177 -15.87 13.97 -37.76
CA ASP A 177 -15.92 15.38 -38.17
C ASP A 177 -15.11 16.33 -37.25
N LEU A 178 -14.03 15.87 -36.67
CA LEU A 178 -13.08 16.72 -35.97
C LEU A 178 -12.43 17.71 -36.94
N LYS A 179 -11.94 18.85 -36.43
CA LYS A 179 -11.25 19.87 -37.20
C LYS A 179 -9.83 20.05 -36.69
N VAL A 180 -8.96 20.52 -37.52
CA VAL A 180 -7.61 20.93 -37.12
C VAL A 180 -7.71 21.96 -35.99
N GLY A 181 -7.01 21.70 -34.89
CA GLY A 181 -7.05 22.44 -33.62
C GLY A 181 -8.08 21.93 -32.61
N ASP A 182 -8.96 20.98 -32.98
CA ASP A 182 -9.83 20.33 -32.02
C ASP A 182 -9.03 19.39 -31.09
N ALA A 183 -9.46 19.32 -29.82
CA ALA A 183 -8.92 18.39 -28.85
C ALA A 183 -10.02 17.43 -28.39
N PHE A 184 -9.62 16.21 -28.08
CA PHE A 184 -10.46 15.21 -27.41
C PHE A 184 -9.67 14.46 -26.35
N GLU A 185 -10.36 13.92 -25.35
CA GLU A 185 -9.76 13.14 -24.28
C GLU A 185 -10.20 11.67 -24.40
N ARG A 186 -9.22 10.75 -24.30
CA ARG A 186 -9.43 9.32 -24.15
C ARG A 186 -9.16 8.95 -22.71
N GLU A 187 -10.14 8.39 -22.00
CA GLU A 187 -9.96 7.78 -20.69
C GLU A 187 -9.97 6.27 -20.83
N VAL A 188 -8.93 5.61 -20.32
CA VAL A 188 -8.85 4.14 -20.22
C VAL A 188 -8.82 3.76 -18.74
N ARG A 189 -9.68 2.80 -18.38
CA ARG A 189 -9.84 2.29 -17.04
C ARG A 189 -9.45 0.82 -17.02
N PHE A 190 -8.54 0.48 -16.11
CA PHE A 190 -8.14 -0.88 -15.78
C PHE A 190 -8.69 -1.17 -14.39
N GLU A 191 -9.48 -2.24 -14.26
CA GLU A 191 -10.07 -2.65 -12.98
C GLU A 191 -9.75 -4.12 -12.73
N ALA A 192 -9.31 -4.45 -11.51
CA ALA A 192 -9.01 -5.83 -11.12
C ALA A 192 -9.29 -6.06 -9.65
N SER A 193 -9.56 -7.32 -9.30
CA SER A 193 -9.67 -7.77 -7.91
C SER A 193 -8.37 -8.43 -7.45
N ASP A 194 -8.09 -8.35 -6.16
CA ASP A 194 -6.94 -8.99 -5.50
C ASP A 194 -5.57 -8.63 -6.11
N VAL A 195 -5.45 -7.38 -6.56
CA VAL A 195 -4.21 -6.81 -7.11
C VAL A 195 -4.07 -5.36 -6.64
N MET A 196 -2.87 -4.82 -6.68
CA MET A 196 -2.62 -3.41 -6.38
C MET A 196 -2.70 -2.57 -7.66
N ALA A 197 -3.25 -1.37 -7.58
CA ALA A 197 -3.41 -0.47 -8.73
C ALA A 197 -2.08 -0.15 -9.45
N MET A 198 -0.98 -0.12 -8.71
CA MET A 198 0.37 0.06 -9.26
C MET A 198 0.86 -1.13 -10.10
N MET A 199 0.24 -2.31 -9.95
CA MET A 199 0.58 -3.53 -10.70
C MET A 199 -0.26 -3.67 -11.98
N LEU A 200 -1.28 -2.82 -12.15
CA LEU A 200 -2.09 -2.81 -13.37
C LEU A 200 -1.30 -2.27 -14.56
N PRO A 201 -1.57 -2.77 -15.78
CA PRO A 201 -0.87 -2.36 -16.98
C PRO A 201 -1.10 -0.89 -17.32
N GLU A 202 -0.27 -0.37 -18.21
CA GLU A 202 -0.36 0.97 -18.73
C GLU A 202 -0.90 0.98 -20.16
N LEU A 203 -1.68 2.01 -20.48
CA LEU A 203 -1.98 2.33 -21.87
C LEU A 203 -0.74 2.93 -22.51
N SER A 204 -0.30 2.37 -23.63
CA SER A 204 0.67 3.03 -24.51
C SER A 204 -0.09 3.81 -25.58
N PRO A 205 -0.08 5.14 -25.56
CA PRO A 205 -0.82 5.93 -26.56
C PRO A 205 -0.24 5.82 -27.96
N GLY A 206 1.02 5.37 -28.10
CA GLY A 206 1.73 5.32 -29.37
C GLY A 206 2.09 6.69 -29.92
N GLU A 207 2.59 6.71 -31.16
CA GLU A 207 2.85 7.93 -31.90
C GLU A 207 1.90 7.96 -33.09
N HIS A 208 1.25 9.10 -33.35
CA HIS A 208 0.31 9.29 -34.45
C HIS A 208 0.67 10.60 -35.17
N PRO A 209 1.40 10.55 -36.30
CA PRO A 209 1.78 11.74 -37.02
C PRO A 209 0.57 12.59 -37.41
N GLY A 210 0.48 13.80 -36.86
CA GLY A 210 -0.65 14.72 -37.06
C GLY A 210 -1.63 14.77 -35.88
N LEU A 211 -1.36 14.01 -34.81
CA LEU A 211 -2.01 14.17 -33.50
C LEU A 211 -0.96 14.57 -32.49
N GLY A 212 -1.16 15.69 -31.83
CA GLY A 212 -0.44 16.02 -30.57
C GLY A 212 -0.98 15.13 -29.44
N ILE A 213 -0.10 14.43 -28.71
CA ILE A 213 -0.47 13.46 -27.68
C ILE A 213 0.05 13.93 -26.32
N TYR A 214 -0.85 14.10 -25.38
CA TYR A 214 -0.55 14.64 -24.05
C TYR A 214 -1.10 13.71 -22.95
N PRO A 215 -0.31 12.71 -22.49
CA PRO A 215 -0.73 11.84 -21.40
C PRO A 215 -0.74 12.59 -20.08
N SER A 216 -1.81 12.39 -19.29
CA SER A 216 -1.89 12.86 -17.90
C SER A 216 -1.33 11.81 -16.94
N PRO A 217 -0.83 12.19 -15.74
CA PRO A 217 -0.47 11.24 -14.73
C PRO A 217 -1.64 10.29 -14.40
N PRO A 218 -1.39 8.98 -14.27
CA PRO A 218 -2.45 8.03 -13.98
C PRO A 218 -3.01 8.22 -12.57
N LYS A 219 -4.31 8.05 -12.41
CA LYS A 219 -4.96 7.98 -11.10
C LYS A 219 -5.02 6.53 -10.66
N LEU A 220 -4.44 6.23 -9.49
CA LEU A 220 -4.37 4.90 -8.89
C LEU A 220 -5.22 4.87 -7.64
N GLU A 221 -6.16 3.93 -7.54
CA GLU A 221 -7.02 3.76 -6.39
C GLU A 221 -7.03 2.28 -5.96
N ASN A 222 -6.79 2.04 -4.67
CA ASN A 222 -6.98 0.73 -4.05
C ASN A 222 -8.11 0.85 -3.04
N THR A 223 -9.02 -0.11 -3.07
CA THR A 223 -10.10 -0.21 -2.09
C THR A 223 -10.00 -1.57 -1.43
N SER A 224 -10.02 -1.59 -0.10
CA SER A 224 -10.11 -2.82 0.69
C SER A 224 -11.41 -2.81 1.47
N ASN A 225 -12.13 -3.94 1.43
CA ASN A 225 -13.34 -4.15 2.18
C ASN A 225 -13.38 -5.58 2.68
N ARG A 226 -13.14 -5.77 3.99
CA ARG A 226 -13.14 -7.10 4.65
C ARG A 226 -12.23 -8.12 3.95
N GLY A 227 -11.00 -7.70 3.60
CA GLY A 227 -10.01 -8.55 2.93
C GLY A 227 -10.17 -8.66 1.41
N ALA A 228 -11.29 -8.24 0.83
CA ALA A 228 -11.44 -8.11 -0.62
C ALA A 228 -10.77 -6.82 -1.09
N VAL A 229 -9.76 -6.96 -1.92
CA VAL A 229 -9.03 -5.83 -2.52
C VAL A 229 -9.52 -5.61 -3.93
N SER A 230 -9.76 -4.37 -4.31
CA SER A 230 -9.99 -3.96 -5.70
C SER A 230 -9.08 -2.82 -6.07
N ALA A 231 -8.58 -2.86 -7.28
CA ALA A 231 -7.68 -1.88 -7.86
C ALA A 231 -8.31 -1.21 -9.07
N LEU A 232 -8.14 0.11 -9.16
CA LEU A 232 -8.48 0.92 -10.32
C LEU A 232 -7.26 1.72 -10.75
N ARG A 233 -6.88 1.59 -12.02
CA ARG A 233 -5.97 2.50 -12.71
C ARG A 233 -6.75 3.23 -13.78
N LYS A 234 -6.81 4.55 -13.70
CA LYS A 234 -7.44 5.42 -14.68
C LYS A 234 -6.36 6.24 -15.37
N GLN A 235 -6.29 6.13 -16.68
CA GLN A 235 -5.29 6.84 -17.48
C GLN A 235 -6.01 7.69 -18.53
N ARG A 236 -5.66 8.98 -18.59
CA ARG A 236 -6.20 9.95 -19.52
C ARG A 236 -5.13 10.41 -20.46
N VAL A 237 -5.51 10.53 -21.72
CA VAL A 237 -4.66 11.05 -22.78
C VAL A 237 -5.46 12.07 -23.56
N SER A 238 -4.97 13.31 -23.61
CA SER A 238 -5.52 14.36 -24.45
C SER A 238 -4.84 14.32 -25.82
N TYR A 239 -5.64 14.34 -26.87
CA TYR A 239 -5.19 14.38 -28.26
C TYR A 239 -5.60 15.71 -28.88
N VAL A 240 -4.71 16.31 -29.67
CA VAL A 240 -4.97 17.52 -30.42
C VAL A 240 -4.77 17.21 -31.90
N VAL A 241 -5.76 17.51 -32.72
CA VAL A 241 -5.68 17.33 -34.18
C VAL A 241 -4.81 18.44 -34.76
N GLU A 242 -3.63 18.08 -35.29
CA GLU A 242 -2.69 19.05 -35.88
C GLU A 242 -2.82 19.13 -37.41
N ARG A 243 -3.31 18.07 -38.04
CA ARG A 243 -3.50 17.99 -39.51
C ARG A 243 -4.82 17.30 -39.82
N GLU A 244 -5.32 17.56 -41.00
CA GLU A 244 -6.45 16.84 -41.57
C GLU A 244 -6.06 15.39 -41.90
N GLY A 245 -7.00 14.46 -41.78
CA GLY A 245 -6.78 13.08 -42.16
C GLY A 245 -7.67 12.11 -41.41
N GLU A 246 -7.45 10.84 -41.69
CA GLU A 246 -8.01 9.72 -40.95
C GLU A 246 -6.94 9.18 -39.99
N TYR A 247 -7.29 8.97 -38.75
CA TYR A 247 -6.39 8.47 -37.73
C TYR A 247 -6.94 7.22 -37.09
N ARG A 248 -6.03 6.37 -36.68
CA ARG A 248 -6.34 5.08 -36.05
C ARG A 248 -5.61 4.98 -34.73
N LEU A 249 -6.35 4.89 -33.63
CA LEU A 249 -5.83 4.47 -32.35
C LEU A 249 -5.87 2.94 -32.34
N PRO A 250 -4.73 2.24 -32.35
CA PRO A 250 -4.69 0.80 -32.56
C PRO A 250 -5.30 0.03 -31.39
N ALA A 251 -5.80 -1.16 -31.68
CA ALA A 251 -6.19 -2.11 -30.66
C ALA A 251 -4.99 -2.48 -29.79
N GLN A 252 -5.22 -2.70 -28.49
CA GLN A 252 -4.20 -3.16 -27.55
C GLN A 252 -4.68 -4.40 -26.82
N GLU A 253 -3.79 -5.35 -26.62
CA GLU A 253 -4.07 -6.60 -25.91
C GLU A 253 -3.39 -6.59 -24.55
N PHE A 254 -4.13 -7.02 -23.52
CA PHE A 254 -3.67 -7.12 -22.15
C PHE A 254 -3.82 -8.55 -21.67
N PHE A 255 -2.73 -9.15 -21.23
CA PHE A 255 -2.68 -10.52 -20.79
C PHE A 255 -3.08 -10.62 -19.31
N TRP A 256 -3.94 -11.56 -19.02
CA TRP A 256 -4.46 -11.77 -17.69
C TRP A 256 -4.53 -13.27 -17.37
N TRP A 257 -3.92 -13.64 -16.25
CA TRP A 257 -4.09 -14.96 -15.66
C TRP A 257 -5.29 -14.95 -14.71
N ASP A 258 -6.36 -15.62 -15.08
CA ASP A 258 -7.53 -15.81 -14.22
C ASP A 258 -7.16 -16.81 -13.11
N THR A 259 -6.93 -16.30 -11.89
CA THR A 259 -6.55 -17.13 -10.74
C THR A 259 -7.66 -18.03 -10.25
N SER A 260 -8.91 -17.74 -10.59
CA SER A 260 -10.08 -18.56 -10.22
C SER A 260 -10.24 -19.77 -11.15
N ARG A 261 -9.99 -19.58 -12.46
CA ARG A 261 -10.10 -20.64 -13.48
C ARG A 261 -8.76 -21.29 -13.81
N GLN A 262 -7.66 -20.67 -13.38
CA GLN A 262 -6.29 -21.08 -13.70
C GLN A 262 -6.03 -21.16 -15.22
N GLU A 263 -6.47 -20.15 -15.93
CA GLU A 263 -6.31 -20.06 -17.39
C GLU A 263 -5.85 -18.66 -17.84
N LEU A 264 -5.14 -18.63 -18.95
CA LEU A 264 -4.72 -17.38 -19.60
C LEU A 264 -5.89 -16.79 -20.39
N GLN A 265 -6.20 -15.54 -20.10
CA GLN A 265 -7.16 -14.72 -20.82
C GLN A 265 -6.48 -13.51 -21.48
N ILE A 266 -7.05 -13.04 -22.58
CA ILE A 266 -6.61 -11.82 -23.28
C ILE A 266 -7.79 -10.84 -23.28
N VAL A 267 -7.58 -9.68 -22.68
CA VAL A 267 -8.53 -8.57 -22.77
C VAL A 267 -8.08 -7.63 -23.87
N ARG A 268 -8.95 -7.39 -24.85
CA ARG A 268 -8.66 -6.54 -25.99
C ARG A 268 -9.36 -5.20 -25.85
N LEU A 269 -8.59 -4.14 -25.93
CA LEU A 269 -9.08 -2.78 -26.11
C LEU A 269 -9.22 -2.53 -27.62
N GLU A 270 -10.44 -2.29 -28.07
CA GLU A 270 -10.73 -2.18 -29.48
C GLU A 270 -10.10 -0.95 -30.13
N GLU A 271 -9.76 -1.10 -31.41
CA GLU A 271 -9.33 -0.04 -32.26
C GLU A 271 -10.36 1.11 -32.36
N THR A 272 -9.89 2.32 -32.44
CA THR A 272 -10.77 3.48 -32.64
C THR A 272 -10.33 4.28 -33.85
N LEU A 273 -11.25 4.50 -34.79
CA LEU A 273 -11.06 5.34 -35.95
C LEU A 273 -11.60 6.73 -35.68
N LEU A 274 -10.87 7.73 -36.11
CA LEU A 274 -11.31 9.12 -36.04
C LEU A 274 -11.01 9.84 -37.36
N THR A 275 -11.85 10.81 -37.73
CA THR A 275 -11.71 11.61 -38.96
C THR A 275 -11.59 13.09 -38.64
N ALA A 276 -10.65 13.76 -39.28
CA ALA A 276 -10.44 15.20 -39.13
C ALA A 276 -10.48 15.89 -40.52
N GLY A 277 -11.47 16.72 -40.75
CA GLY A 277 -11.59 17.56 -41.94
C GLY A 277 -11.03 18.97 -41.70
N GLY A 278 -10.90 19.76 -42.77
CA GLY A 278 -10.35 21.13 -42.73
C GLY A 278 -11.23 22.13 -41.97
N GLY A 279 -10.66 22.78 -40.95
CA GLY A 279 -11.25 23.93 -40.28
C GLY A 279 -10.73 24.10 -38.85
N ALA A 280 -10.29 25.32 -38.52
CA ALA A 280 -9.91 25.66 -37.13
C ALA A 280 -11.14 25.66 -36.22
N GLY A 281 -11.30 24.61 -35.40
CA GLY A 281 -12.30 24.57 -34.36
C GLY A 281 -12.09 25.72 -33.34
N LYS A 282 -13.13 26.50 -33.09
CA LYS A 282 -13.10 27.49 -32.03
C LYS A 282 -12.96 26.75 -30.69
N ARG A 283 -11.79 26.81 -30.07
CA ARG A 283 -11.58 26.27 -28.72
C ARG A 283 -12.55 26.95 -27.77
N LYS A 284 -13.60 26.26 -27.38
CA LYS A 284 -14.28 26.62 -26.14
C LYS A 284 -13.39 26.13 -24.98
N PHE A 285 -12.57 27.03 -24.47
CA PHE A 285 -11.95 26.83 -23.17
C PHE A 285 -13.09 26.94 -22.14
N THR A 286 -13.69 25.83 -21.77
CA THR A 286 -14.50 25.75 -20.57
C THR A 286 -13.53 25.62 -19.41
N VAL A 287 -13.17 26.76 -18.84
CA VAL A 287 -12.50 26.79 -17.54
C VAL A 287 -13.54 26.25 -16.54
N ASP A 288 -13.21 25.12 -15.92
CA ASP A 288 -14.03 24.51 -14.87
C ASP A 288 -14.30 25.60 -13.79
N PRO A 289 -15.54 25.74 -13.29
CA PRO A 289 -15.85 26.72 -12.23
C PRO A 289 -14.92 26.64 -11.02
N GLY A 290 -14.34 25.44 -10.72
CA GLY A 290 -13.34 25.24 -9.68
C GLY A 290 -12.01 25.94 -9.98
N ASP A 291 -11.54 25.89 -11.22
CA ASP A 291 -10.28 26.55 -11.63
C ASP A 291 -10.39 28.07 -11.63
N ARG A 292 -11.58 28.58 -11.93
CA ARG A 292 -11.85 30.02 -11.87
C ARG A 292 -11.81 30.58 -10.45
N GLN A 293 -12.31 29.83 -9.46
CA GLN A 293 -12.19 30.19 -8.06
C GLN A 293 -10.73 30.14 -7.58
N MET A 294 -9.98 29.13 -7.97
CA MET A 294 -8.56 28.99 -7.62
C MET A 294 -7.73 30.13 -8.22
N LEU A 295 -7.97 30.53 -9.48
CA LEU A 295 -7.31 31.69 -10.11
C LEU A 295 -7.67 33.01 -9.42
N LEU A 296 -8.92 33.18 -8.98
CA LEU A 296 -9.37 34.36 -8.21
C LEU A 296 -8.70 34.41 -6.84
N PHE A 297 -8.53 33.29 -6.15
CA PHE A 297 -7.83 33.23 -4.87
C PHE A 297 -6.33 33.50 -5.02
N LEU A 298 -5.68 33.02 -6.09
CA LEU A 298 -4.30 33.33 -6.40
C LEU A 298 -4.09 34.82 -6.74
N ALA A 299 -4.99 35.41 -7.53
CA ALA A 299 -4.96 36.84 -7.85
C ALA A 299 -5.20 37.72 -6.62
N ALA A 300 -6.15 37.34 -5.76
CA ALA A 300 -6.40 38.04 -4.50
C ALA A 300 -5.22 37.91 -3.53
N GLY A 301 -4.60 36.74 -3.44
CA GLY A 301 -3.38 36.51 -2.63
C GLY A 301 -2.21 37.36 -3.08
N LEU A 302 -1.98 37.50 -4.38
CA LEU A 302 -0.94 38.36 -4.96
C LEU A 302 -1.20 39.85 -4.71
N LEU A 303 -2.47 40.28 -4.78
CA LEU A 303 -2.85 41.67 -4.45
C LEU A 303 -2.65 41.98 -2.97
N ILE A 304 -2.95 41.06 -2.05
CA ILE A 304 -2.74 41.24 -0.61
C ILE A 304 -1.24 41.28 -0.30
N LEU A 305 -0.42 40.42 -0.93
CA LEU A 305 1.05 40.43 -0.78
C LEU A 305 1.65 41.73 -1.33
N GLY A 306 1.18 42.22 -2.47
CA GLY A 306 1.59 43.50 -3.05
C GLY A 306 1.22 44.70 -2.16
N ALA A 307 0.00 44.71 -1.59
CA ALA A 307 -0.44 45.74 -0.67
C ALA A 307 0.38 45.72 0.66
N ALA A 308 0.67 44.51 1.18
CA ALA A 308 1.48 44.34 2.40
C ALA A 308 2.92 44.86 2.19
N THR A 309 3.53 44.58 1.03
CA THR A 309 4.89 45.08 0.70
C THR A 309 4.91 46.60 0.51
N LEU A 310 3.88 47.18 -0.10
CA LEU A 310 3.74 48.64 -0.22
C LEU A 310 3.54 49.32 1.14
N LEU A 311 2.75 48.73 2.02
CA LEU A 311 2.52 49.23 3.39
C LEU A 311 3.80 49.15 4.24
N THR A 312 4.52 48.05 4.15
CA THR A 312 5.83 47.92 4.87
C THR A 312 6.86 48.93 4.33
N TRP A 313 6.83 49.20 3.02
CA TRP A 313 7.72 50.21 2.42
C TRP A 313 7.38 51.65 2.83
N LYS A 314 6.08 51.93 3.06
CA LYS A 314 5.58 53.26 3.44
C LYS A 314 5.72 53.54 4.95
N TYR A 315 5.60 52.53 5.81
CA TYR A 315 5.53 52.70 7.26
C TYR A 315 6.77 52.25 8.03
N PHE A 316 7.75 51.58 7.37
CA PHE A 316 9.04 51.27 7.99
C PHE A 316 10.11 52.27 7.55
N PRO A 317 10.46 53.28 8.39
CA PRO A 317 11.54 54.19 8.08
C PRO A 317 12.87 53.43 8.10
N ARG A 318 13.69 53.59 7.04
CA ARG A 318 15.04 53.10 6.96
C ARG A 318 15.92 53.78 8.02
N SER A 319 15.94 53.27 9.23
CA SER A 319 16.99 53.51 10.20
C SER A 319 17.91 52.29 10.24
N LEU A 320 18.93 52.28 9.44
CA LEU A 320 20.10 51.42 9.64
C LEU A 320 20.89 51.99 10.86
N PRO A 321 21.05 51.24 11.96
CA PRO A 321 22.06 51.59 12.96
C PRO A 321 23.42 51.17 12.40
N GLY A 322 24.26 52.19 12.06
CA GLY A 322 25.67 51.99 11.88
C GLY A 322 26.32 51.66 13.22
N TYR A 323 26.69 50.43 13.40
CA TYR A 323 27.65 49.97 14.41
C TYR A 323 28.43 48.81 13.82
N LEU A 324 29.63 49.08 13.43
CA LEU A 324 30.83 48.24 13.53
C LEU A 324 31.98 48.88 12.72
N THR A 325 32.60 49.94 13.29
CA THR A 325 34.01 50.22 13.02
C THR A 325 34.68 50.60 14.32
N GLY A 326 35.67 49.82 14.70
CA GLY A 326 36.64 50.21 15.75
C GLY A 326 36.93 49.07 16.71
N ARG A 327 37.94 48.35 16.52
CA ARG A 327 39.34 48.52 16.93
C ARG A 327 40.01 47.16 17.00
N LEU A 328 40.95 46.96 16.14
CA LEU A 328 42.12 46.13 16.41
C LEU A 328 43.15 46.97 17.15
N ARG A 329 43.57 46.53 18.30
CA ARG A 329 44.90 46.53 18.82
C ARG A 329 45.09 45.32 19.70
#